data_a1940b91997ef478abd54e4566938141
#
_entry.id   a1940b91997ef478abd54e4566938141
#
_cell.length_a   1.000
_cell.length_b   1.000
_cell.length_c   1.000
_cell.angle_alpha   90.00
_cell.angle_beta   90.00
_cell.angle_gamma   90.00
#
_symmetry.space_group_name_H-M   'P 1'
#
loop_
_entity.id
_entity.type
_entity.pdbx_description
1 polymer ?
#
loop_
_entity_poly.entity_id
_entity_poly.type
_entity_poly.pdbx_seq_one_letter_code
_entity_poly.pdbx_strand_id
1 'polypeptide(L)'
;MKKISRRSFLTVCGAAAAAAALTACGGSASSASSTAASASTTASSAAGQAAGTLSGNVATGGSTSMKNVIAALTEGFAEVEPGVTVSYDPTGSGAGITGATDKTLDIGLSSRALKDDEKSAVDGTIVALDGIAIIVSKDSKVADLTVEQLKKMFTGEITNWKDVGGDDGEIVLVGR
;
A
#
# COMPACT_ATOMS: atom_id res chain seq x y z
N MET A 1 -12.81 -18.29 -11.29
CA MET A 1 -11.55 -17.69 -10.79
C MET A 1 -10.66 -18.82 -10.26
N LYS A 2 -9.44 -19.02 -10.82
CA LYS A 2 -8.53 -20.08 -10.38
C LYS A 2 -7.82 -19.65 -9.09
N LYS A 3 -7.98 -20.42 -8.02
CA LYS A 3 -7.28 -20.19 -6.74
C LYS A 3 -5.78 -20.48 -6.90
N ILE A 4 -4.94 -19.47 -6.73
CA ILE A 4 -3.49 -19.62 -6.77
C ILE A 4 -3.04 -20.09 -5.38
N SER A 5 -2.47 -21.30 -5.29
CA SER A 5 -1.94 -21.85 -4.05
C SER A 5 -0.61 -21.20 -3.68
N ARG A 6 -0.35 -21.00 -2.39
CA ARG A 6 0.91 -20.45 -1.85
C ARG A 6 2.17 -21.20 -2.33
N ARG A 7 2.03 -22.48 -2.65
CA ARG A 7 3.14 -23.30 -3.21
C ARG A 7 3.50 -22.92 -4.65
N SER A 8 2.53 -22.47 -5.45
CA SER A 8 2.77 -22.05 -6.85
C SER A 8 3.48 -20.70 -6.95
N PHE A 9 3.37 -19.85 -5.93
CA PHE A 9 4.05 -18.55 -5.90
C PHE A 9 5.57 -18.70 -5.68
N LEU A 10 5.99 -19.63 -4.82
CA LEU A 10 7.41 -19.86 -4.52
C LEU A 10 8.19 -20.53 -5.66
N THR A 11 7.51 -21.24 -6.57
CA THR A 11 8.17 -21.91 -7.71
C THR A 11 8.47 -20.96 -8.87
N VAL A 12 7.76 -19.83 -8.98
CA VAL A 12 7.97 -18.85 -10.06
C VAL A 12 9.12 -17.88 -9.75
N CYS A 13 9.42 -17.61 -8.47
CA CYS A 13 10.53 -16.74 -8.06
C CYS A 13 11.93 -17.41 -8.08
N GLY A 14 12.00 -18.74 -8.22
CA GLY A 14 13.26 -19.51 -8.16
C GLY A 14 13.99 -19.71 -9.50
N ALA A 15 13.42 -19.30 -10.63
CA ALA A 15 13.97 -19.63 -11.96
C ALA A 15 14.68 -18.49 -12.71
N ALA A 16 14.86 -17.33 -12.09
CA ALA A 16 15.44 -16.14 -12.76
C ALA A 16 16.87 -15.77 -12.34
N ALA A 17 17.58 -16.63 -11.61
CA ALA A 17 18.90 -16.29 -11.06
C ALA A 17 20.05 -17.24 -11.50
N ALA A 18 20.09 -17.63 -12.78
CA ALA A 18 21.25 -18.40 -13.27
C ALA A 18 21.48 -18.23 -14.79
N ALA A 19 21.89 -17.05 -15.24
CA ALA A 19 22.58 -16.89 -16.54
C ALA A 19 23.16 -15.47 -16.69
N ALA A 20 24.27 -15.16 -16.04
CA ALA A 20 25.17 -14.08 -16.45
C ALA A 20 26.56 -14.27 -15.82
N ALA A 21 27.36 -15.20 -16.37
CA ALA A 21 28.80 -15.14 -16.25
C ALA A 21 29.39 -15.89 -17.45
N LEU A 22 30.05 -15.16 -18.31
CA LEU A 22 31.14 -15.53 -19.23
C LEU A 22 30.96 -14.82 -20.58
N THR A 23 31.68 -13.73 -20.81
CA THR A 23 32.71 -13.64 -21.84
C THR A 23 33.29 -12.23 -21.87
N ALA A 24 34.52 -12.13 -21.39
CA ALA A 24 35.45 -11.08 -21.75
C ALA A 24 36.45 -11.74 -22.74
N CYS A 25 36.61 -11.17 -23.92
CA CYS A 25 37.86 -10.93 -24.62
C CYS A 25 37.67 -10.79 -26.14
N GLY A 26 38.05 -9.66 -26.68
CA GLY A 26 38.94 -9.57 -27.84
C GLY A 26 38.35 -9.48 -29.24
N GLY A 27 38.67 -8.37 -29.95
CA GLY A 27 38.90 -8.44 -31.36
C GLY A 27 38.14 -7.49 -32.28
N SER A 28 38.88 -6.61 -32.90
CA SER A 28 38.52 -5.53 -33.84
C SER A 28 37.83 -5.95 -35.14
N ALA A 29 37.15 -4.98 -35.71
CA ALA A 29 37.06 -4.58 -37.12
C ALA A 29 35.85 -4.99 -37.95
N SER A 30 35.33 -3.90 -38.59
CA SER A 30 34.75 -3.78 -39.94
C SER A 30 33.24 -3.96 -40.16
N SER A 31 32.64 -2.78 -40.35
CA SER A 31 31.64 -2.40 -41.38
C SER A 31 30.73 -3.42 -42.01
N ALA A 32 29.43 -3.23 -41.82
CA ALA A 32 28.44 -3.20 -42.94
C ALA A 32 27.07 -2.73 -42.46
N SER A 33 26.52 -1.77 -43.18
CA SER A 33 25.14 -1.26 -43.11
C SER A 33 24.12 -2.33 -43.31
N SER A 34 23.04 -2.28 -42.56
CA SER A 34 21.66 -2.40 -43.15
C SER A 34 20.58 -2.08 -42.11
N THR A 35 19.72 -1.22 -42.51
CA THR A 35 18.39 -0.81 -42.04
C THR A 35 17.55 -1.95 -41.43
N ALA A 36 16.90 -1.69 -40.32
CA ALA A 36 15.43 -1.64 -40.15
C ALA A 36 14.93 -1.99 -38.75
N ALA A 37 13.86 -1.29 -38.43
CA ALA A 37 12.85 -1.60 -37.41
C ALA A 37 13.12 -1.15 -35.97
N SER A 38 12.58 0.04 -35.70
CA SER A 38 12.22 0.52 -34.37
C SER A 38 11.32 -0.45 -33.63
N ALA A 39 11.85 -1.10 -32.61
CA ALA A 39 11.06 -1.60 -31.51
C ALA A 39 11.36 -0.68 -30.32
N SER A 40 10.43 0.20 -30.03
CA SER A 40 10.45 1.02 -28.81
C SER A 40 10.20 0.10 -27.61
N THR A 41 11.24 -0.51 -27.11
CA THR A 41 11.24 -1.01 -25.74
C THR A 41 11.49 0.20 -24.85
N THR A 42 10.44 0.65 -24.19
CA THR A 42 10.53 1.58 -23.07
C THR A 42 11.32 0.85 -21.97
N ALA A 43 12.65 0.94 -22.06
CA ALA A 43 13.50 0.61 -20.94
C ALA A 43 13.18 1.65 -19.87
N SER A 44 12.48 1.23 -18.82
CA SER A 44 12.39 1.94 -17.56
C SER A 44 13.82 2.07 -17.05
N SER A 45 14.40 3.23 -17.29
CA SER A 45 15.69 3.61 -16.72
C SER A 45 15.50 3.68 -15.21
N ALA A 46 15.85 2.63 -14.49
CA ALA A 46 16.26 2.77 -13.12
C ALA A 46 17.53 3.62 -13.14
N ALA A 47 17.35 4.94 -13.13
CA ALA A 47 18.43 5.87 -12.86
C ALA A 47 18.92 5.49 -11.45
N GLY A 48 20.12 4.95 -11.37
CA GLY A 48 20.86 4.85 -10.13
C GLY A 48 21.02 6.25 -9.58
N GLN A 49 20.16 6.67 -8.68
CA GLN A 49 20.32 7.90 -7.93
C GLN A 49 21.56 7.73 -7.06
N ALA A 50 22.48 8.68 -7.16
CA ALA A 50 23.58 8.77 -6.23
C ALA A 50 22.98 8.90 -4.82
N ALA A 51 23.23 7.89 -3.98
CA ALA A 51 22.71 7.86 -2.62
C ALA A 51 23.31 9.04 -1.82
N GLY A 52 22.47 9.75 -1.07
CA GLY A 52 22.92 10.60 0.01
C GLY A 52 23.29 12.03 -0.33
N THR A 53 22.50 12.74 -1.17
CA THR A 53 22.72 14.18 -1.43
C THR A 53 21.78 15.08 -0.62
N LEU A 54 20.69 14.54 -0.08
CA LEU A 54 19.70 15.30 0.67
C LEU A 54 19.98 15.26 2.18
N SER A 55 19.60 16.31 2.86
CA SER A 55 19.65 16.39 4.32
C SER A 55 18.49 17.23 4.84
N GLY A 56 17.95 16.85 5.98
CA GLY A 56 16.85 17.58 6.61
C GLY A 56 15.93 16.67 7.41
N ASN A 57 14.78 17.22 7.79
CA ASN A 57 13.74 16.49 8.51
C ASN A 57 12.42 16.55 7.73
N VAL A 58 11.74 15.43 7.62
CA VAL A 58 10.40 15.32 7.03
C VAL A 58 9.42 14.96 8.16
N ALA A 59 8.51 15.88 8.45
CA ALA A 59 7.47 15.67 9.45
C ALA A 59 6.27 14.95 8.82
N THR A 60 5.98 13.73 9.27
CA THR A 60 4.81 12.98 8.82
C THR A 60 3.88 12.66 9.98
N GLY A 61 2.60 12.53 9.70
CA GLY A 61 1.63 12.20 10.74
C GLY A 61 0.27 11.82 10.17
N GLY A 62 -0.56 11.23 11.02
CA GLY A 62 -1.91 10.87 10.63
C GLY A 62 -2.31 9.44 10.96
N SER A 63 -2.79 8.70 9.96
CA SER A 63 -3.39 7.38 10.13
C SER A 63 -2.55 6.39 10.93
N THR A 64 -3.09 5.92 12.05
CA THR A 64 -2.46 4.89 12.90
C THR A 64 -2.33 3.54 12.19
N SER A 65 -3.20 3.23 11.24
CA SER A 65 -3.14 1.99 10.45
C SER A 65 -1.92 1.94 9.53
N MET A 66 -1.36 3.09 9.16
CA MET A 66 -0.17 3.17 8.30
C MET A 66 1.15 3.01 9.04
N LYS A 67 1.14 2.84 10.37
CA LYS A 67 2.37 2.79 11.19
C LYS A 67 3.44 1.84 10.62
N ASN A 68 3.05 0.61 10.30
CA ASN A 68 4.02 -0.39 9.82
C ASN A 68 4.50 -0.09 8.40
N VAL A 69 3.63 0.46 7.55
CA VAL A 69 3.98 0.86 6.18
C VAL A 69 4.98 2.01 6.22
N ILE A 70 4.72 3.04 7.03
CA ILE A 70 5.60 4.20 7.13
C ILE A 70 6.95 3.83 7.77
N ALA A 71 6.97 2.91 8.73
CA ALA A 71 8.21 2.43 9.33
C ALA A 71 9.11 1.75 8.27
N ALA A 72 8.55 0.86 7.45
CA ALA A 72 9.28 0.18 6.38
C ALA A 72 9.74 1.16 5.28
N LEU A 73 8.90 2.13 4.91
CA LEU A 73 9.27 3.16 3.94
C LEU A 73 10.39 4.07 4.47
N THR A 74 10.34 4.45 5.74
CA THR A 74 11.38 5.27 6.39
C THR A 74 12.71 4.52 6.45
N GLU A 75 12.69 3.23 6.79
CA GLU A 75 13.88 2.38 6.81
C GLU A 75 14.51 2.29 5.42
N GLY A 76 13.71 1.95 4.39
CA GLY A 76 14.21 1.89 3.02
C GLY A 76 14.65 3.24 2.47
N PHE A 77 14.02 4.34 2.89
CA PHE A 77 14.42 5.68 2.47
C PHE A 77 15.75 6.11 3.10
N ALA A 78 16.00 5.73 4.34
CA ALA A 78 17.26 6.01 5.03
C ALA A 78 18.48 5.31 4.39
N GLU A 79 18.27 4.19 3.68
CA GLU A 79 19.34 3.53 2.90
C GLU A 79 19.72 4.36 1.65
N VAL A 80 18.76 5.10 1.08
CA VAL A 80 18.98 5.91 -0.13
C VAL A 80 19.43 7.33 0.22
N GLU A 81 18.82 7.93 1.25
CA GLU A 81 19.09 9.31 1.70
C GLU A 81 19.38 9.34 3.21
N PRO A 82 20.57 8.89 3.65
CA PRO A 82 20.91 8.79 5.06
C PRO A 82 21.00 10.12 5.80
N GLY A 83 21.05 11.24 5.07
CA GLY A 83 21.02 12.59 5.66
C GLY A 83 19.63 13.12 5.99
N VAL A 84 18.56 12.36 5.64
CA VAL A 84 17.17 12.78 5.90
C VAL A 84 16.59 11.98 7.06
N THR A 85 16.02 12.70 8.04
CA THR A 85 15.28 12.09 9.15
C THR A 85 13.78 12.21 8.90
N VAL A 86 13.05 11.12 9.02
CA VAL A 86 11.58 11.11 8.91
C VAL A 86 10.97 10.88 10.28
N SER A 87 10.14 11.81 10.74
CA SER A 87 9.35 11.67 11.96
C SER A 87 7.92 11.24 11.63
N TYR A 88 7.30 10.45 12.50
CA TYR A 88 5.92 10.00 12.33
C TYR A 88 5.12 10.14 13.62
N ASP A 89 3.97 10.83 13.55
CA ASP A 89 3.03 10.99 14.66
C ASP A 89 1.66 10.35 14.34
N PRO A 90 1.25 9.29 15.07
CA PRO A 90 0.01 8.55 14.83
C PRO A 90 -1.23 9.24 15.41
N THR A 91 -1.68 10.32 14.81
CA THR A 91 -2.79 11.17 15.28
C THR A 91 -4.15 10.88 14.64
N GLY A 92 -4.19 9.95 13.67
CA GLY A 92 -5.38 9.60 12.91
C GLY A 92 -5.50 10.33 11.56
N SER A 93 -6.23 9.72 10.59
CA SER A 93 -6.30 10.21 9.21
C SER A 93 -6.78 11.65 9.08
N GLY A 94 -7.77 12.06 9.89
CA GLY A 94 -8.29 13.44 9.88
C GLY A 94 -7.21 14.45 10.24
N ALA A 95 -6.50 14.21 11.35
CA ALA A 95 -5.42 15.09 11.81
C ALA A 95 -4.26 15.14 10.80
N GLY A 96 -3.94 14.00 10.14
CA GLY A 96 -2.93 13.96 9.09
C GLY A 96 -3.29 14.84 7.89
N ILE A 97 -4.54 14.79 7.43
CA ILE A 97 -5.01 15.63 6.32
C ILE A 97 -5.01 17.10 6.70
N THR A 98 -5.52 17.43 7.91
CA THR A 98 -5.50 18.81 8.41
C THR A 98 -4.06 19.33 8.55
N GLY A 99 -3.16 18.53 9.13
CA GLY A 99 -1.76 18.93 9.29
C GLY A 99 -1.03 19.19 7.96
N ALA A 100 -1.33 18.40 6.92
CA ALA A 100 -0.80 18.65 5.58
C ALA A 100 -1.41 19.91 4.95
N THR A 101 -2.71 20.15 5.15
CA THR A 101 -3.41 21.36 4.67
C THR A 101 -2.82 22.63 5.32
N ASP A 102 -2.61 22.59 6.62
CA ASP A 102 -2.09 23.71 7.42
C ASP A 102 -0.57 23.83 7.34
N LYS A 103 0.09 22.93 6.61
CA LYS A 103 1.56 22.86 6.46
C LYS A 103 2.31 22.70 7.79
N THR A 104 1.67 22.10 8.78
CA THR A 104 2.31 21.67 10.04
C THR A 104 2.96 20.29 9.90
N LEU A 105 2.54 19.52 8.88
CA LEU A 105 3.17 18.29 8.43
C LEU A 105 3.60 18.46 6.97
N ASP A 106 4.74 17.90 6.61
CA ASP A 106 5.20 17.84 5.22
C ASP A 106 4.39 16.78 4.45
N ILE A 107 4.05 15.66 5.12
CA ILE A 107 3.27 14.58 4.54
C ILE A 107 2.18 14.15 5.52
N GLY A 108 0.92 14.29 5.13
CA GLY A 108 -0.23 13.75 5.85
C GLY A 108 -0.52 12.29 5.45
N LEU A 109 -0.77 11.42 6.42
CA LEU A 109 -1.04 10.01 6.21
C LEU A 109 -2.52 9.72 6.43
N SER A 110 -3.17 9.07 5.45
CA SER A 110 -4.58 8.72 5.51
C SER A 110 -4.83 7.27 5.08
N SER A 111 -5.64 6.53 5.84
CA SER A 111 -6.16 5.21 5.49
C SER A 111 -7.57 5.27 4.88
N ARG A 112 -8.06 6.46 4.52
CA ARG A 112 -9.31 6.68 3.79
C ARG A 112 -9.08 7.57 2.58
N ALA A 113 -10.00 7.54 1.64
CA ALA A 113 -10.00 8.50 0.54
C ALA A 113 -10.19 9.94 1.06
N LEU A 114 -9.62 10.90 0.34
CA LEU A 114 -9.87 12.31 0.56
C LEU A 114 -11.34 12.64 0.22
N LYS A 115 -11.95 13.48 1.03
CA LYS A 115 -13.26 14.07 0.74
C LYS A 115 -13.11 15.13 -0.36
N ASP A 116 -14.22 15.54 -0.96
CA ASP A 116 -14.17 16.47 -2.08
C ASP A 116 -13.67 17.87 -1.69
N ASP A 117 -13.97 18.31 -0.48
CA ASP A 117 -13.43 19.54 0.11
C ASP A 117 -11.92 19.45 0.40
N GLU A 118 -11.43 18.28 0.80
CA GLU A 118 -10.02 18.04 1.10
C GLU A 118 -9.15 17.99 -0.18
N LYS A 119 -9.69 17.46 -1.28
CA LYS A 119 -8.99 17.36 -2.59
C LYS A 119 -8.58 18.70 -3.19
N SER A 120 -9.20 19.79 -2.78
CA SER A 120 -8.85 21.13 -3.23
C SER A 120 -7.63 21.71 -2.50
N ALA A 121 -7.30 21.17 -1.34
CA ALA A 121 -6.25 21.67 -0.44
C ALA A 121 -4.97 20.83 -0.47
N VAL A 122 -5.09 19.53 -0.74
CA VAL A 122 -3.96 18.59 -0.75
C VAL A 122 -4.05 17.60 -1.90
N ASP A 123 -2.90 17.19 -2.42
CA ASP A 123 -2.80 16.11 -3.40
C ASP A 123 -2.69 14.76 -2.72
N GLY A 124 -3.48 13.78 -3.16
CA GLY A 124 -3.48 12.44 -2.61
C GLY A 124 -2.75 11.43 -3.48
N THR A 125 -1.70 10.81 -2.96
CA THR A 125 -0.99 9.69 -3.60
C THR A 125 -1.36 8.39 -2.94
N ILE A 126 -1.87 7.42 -3.72
CA ILE A 126 -2.20 6.07 -3.24
C ILE A 126 -0.91 5.26 -3.17
N VAL A 127 -0.51 4.85 -1.97
CA VAL A 127 0.70 4.05 -1.74
C VAL A 127 0.41 2.55 -1.59
N ALA A 128 -0.80 2.19 -1.16
CA ALA A 128 -1.25 0.80 -1.03
C ALA A 128 -2.78 0.73 -1.03
N LEU A 129 -3.31 -0.45 -1.34
CA LEU A 129 -4.73 -0.77 -1.16
C LEU A 129 -4.86 -1.68 0.06
N ASP A 130 -5.81 -1.37 0.93
CA ASP A 130 -6.15 -2.15 2.10
C ASP A 130 -7.59 -2.65 2.00
N GLY A 131 -7.91 -3.74 2.70
CA GLY A 131 -9.23 -4.33 2.73
C GLY A 131 -9.65 -4.63 4.16
N ILE A 132 -10.88 -4.24 4.51
CA ILE A 132 -11.48 -4.58 5.79
C ILE A 132 -12.24 -5.89 5.62
N ALA A 133 -11.86 -6.92 6.39
CA ALA A 133 -12.58 -8.18 6.45
C ALA A 133 -13.40 -8.25 7.73
N ILE A 134 -14.68 -8.58 7.59
CA ILE A 134 -15.53 -8.90 8.75
C ILE A 134 -15.29 -10.36 9.11
N ILE A 135 -14.97 -10.60 10.37
CA ILE A 135 -14.75 -11.95 10.89
C ILE A 135 -15.85 -12.29 11.89
N VAL A 136 -16.24 -13.54 11.90
CA VAL A 136 -17.16 -14.11 12.88
C VAL A 136 -16.53 -15.33 13.55
N SER A 137 -17.07 -15.79 14.69
CA SER A 137 -16.63 -17.04 15.30
C SER A 137 -16.82 -18.20 14.30
N LYS A 138 -15.91 -19.18 14.33
CA LYS A 138 -16.03 -20.39 13.50
C LYS A 138 -17.32 -21.19 13.76
N ASP A 139 -17.89 -21.02 14.95
CA ASP A 139 -19.12 -21.69 15.37
C ASP A 139 -20.38 -20.88 15.02
N SER A 140 -20.20 -19.70 14.41
CA SER A 140 -21.32 -18.87 13.96
C SER A 140 -22.01 -19.53 12.77
N LYS A 141 -23.35 -19.49 12.77
CA LYS A 141 -24.18 -19.95 11.65
C LYS A 141 -24.30 -18.90 10.54
N VAL A 142 -23.84 -17.68 10.79
CA VAL A 142 -23.82 -16.62 9.78
C VAL A 142 -22.76 -16.97 8.74
N ALA A 143 -23.21 -17.31 7.53
CA ALA A 143 -22.32 -17.73 6.45
C ALA A 143 -21.86 -16.56 5.57
N ASP A 144 -22.72 -15.55 5.38
CA ASP A 144 -22.47 -14.39 4.55
C ASP A 144 -23.29 -13.19 5.05
N LEU A 145 -22.77 -12.00 4.87
CA LEU A 145 -23.42 -10.72 5.21
C LEU A 145 -23.24 -9.74 4.08
N THR A 146 -24.33 -9.16 3.63
CA THR A 146 -24.25 -8.03 2.69
C THR A 146 -23.80 -6.75 3.38
N VAL A 147 -23.24 -5.80 2.64
CA VAL A 147 -22.86 -4.48 3.16
C VAL A 147 -24.06 -3.75 3.76
N GLU A 148 -25.26 -3.91 3.15
CA GLU A 148 -26.50 -3.33 3.67
C GLU A 148 -26.91 -3.93 5.01
N GLN A 149 -26.78 -5.26 5.20
CA GLN A 149 -27.06 -5.90 6.48
C GLN A 149 -26.06 -5.41 7.54
N LEU A 150 -24.76 -5.35 7.21
CA LEU A 150 -23.75 -4.79 8.11
C LEU A 150 -24.08 -3.37 8.53
N LYS A 151 -24.43 -2.51 7.56
CA LYS A 151 -24.86 -1.13 7.85
C LYS A 151 -26.01 -1.11 8.85
N LYS A 152 -27.06 -1.89 8.61
CA LYS A 152 -28.24 -1.96 9.49
C LYS A 152 -27.91 -2.51 10.88
N MET A 153 -26.99 -3.46 10.98
CA MET A 153 -26.49 -3.94 12.27
C MET A 153 -25.77 -2.81 13.03
N PHE A 154 -24.82 -2.12 12.37
CA PHE A 154 -24.05 -1.05 13.02
C PHE A 154 -24.84 0.22 13.27
N THR A 155 -25.98 0.45 12.61
CA THR A 155 -26.92 1.54 12.91
C THR A 155 -27.98 1.16 13.95
N GLY A 156 -28.02 -0.11 14.38
CA GLY A 156 -29.00 -0.60 15.37
C GLY A 156 -30.40 -0.89 14.78
N GLU A 157 -30.53 -0.93 13.45
CA GLU A 157 -31.79 -1.32 12.79
C GLU A 157 -32.03 -2.84 12.85
N ILE A 158 -30.95 -3.64 12.82
CA ILE A 158 -30.97 -5.07 13.06
C ILE A 158 -30.31 -5.31 14.42
N THR A 159 -31.08 -5.85 15.35
CA THR A 159 -30.66 -6.05 16.75
C THR A 159 -30.57 -7.50 17.15
N ASN A 160 -30.91 -8.44 16.27
CA ASN A 160 -30.90 -9.87 16.56
C ASN A 160 -30.15 -10.63 15.46
N TRP A 161 -29.27 -11.56 15.85
CA TRP A 161 -28.49 -12.36 14.92
C TRP A 161 -29.34 -13.25 14.01
N LYS A 162 -30.53 -13.69 14.45
CA LYS A 162 -31.44 -14.47 13.60
C LYS A 162 -31.89 -13.77 12.34
N ASP A 163 -31.94 -12.43 12.36
CA ASP A 163 -32.38 -11.61 11.22
C ASP A 163 -31.36 -11.62 10.09
N VAL A 164 -30.14 -12.11 10.36
CA VAL A 164 -29.05 -12.26 9.42
C VAL A 164 -28.54 -13.70 9.28
N GLY A 165 -29.37 -14.67 9.66
CA GLY A 165 -29.07 -16.10 9.50
C GLY A 165 -28.25 -16.74 10.62
N GLY A 166 -28.09 -16.04 11.73
CA GLY A 166 -27.47 -16.56 12.95
C GLY A 166 -28.46 -17.22 13.91
N ASP A 167 -27.98 -17.57 15.09
CA ASP A 167 -28.82 -18.05 16.20
C ASP A 167 -29.61 -16.88 16.82
N ASP A 168 -30.71 -17.20 17.52
CA ASP A 168 -31.48 -16.19 18.25
C ASP A 168 -30.63 -15.62 19.39
N GLY A 169 -30.32 -14.34 19.30
CA GLY A 169 -29.48 -13.63 20.27
C GLY A 169 -29.36 -12.15 19.92
N GLU A 170 -29.25 -11.33 20.94
CA GLU A 170 -29.09 -9.88 20.80
C GLU A 170 -27.74 -9.52 20.23
N ILE A 171 -27.70 -8.53 19.34
CA ILE A 171 -26.47 -7.92 18.82
C ILE A 171 -26.08 -6.76 19.74
N VAL A 172 -24.94 -6.91 20.44
CA VAL A 172 -24.36 -5.87 21.26
C VAL A 172 -23.30 -5.13 20.46
N LEU A 173 -23.48 -3.83 20.23
CA LEU A 173 -22.53 -3.00 19.51
C LEU A 173 -21.47 -2.47 20.47
N VAL A 174 -20.20 -2.70 20.12
CA VAL A 174 -19.06 -2.16 20.86
C VAL A 174 -18.26 -1.29 19.90
N GLY A 175 -18.17 0.00 20.20
CA GLY A 175 -17.40 0.98 19.42
C GLY A 175 -16.12 1.39 20.13
N ARG A 176 -15.20 1.98 19.37
CA ARG A 176 -13.95 2.59 19.86
C ARG A 176 -13.92 4.06 19.47
#